data_f98bed103319c2ca4ae2a29618f24bb7
#
_entry.id   f98bed103319c2ca4ae2a29618f24bb7
#
_cell.length_a   1.000
_cell.length_b   1.000
_cell.length_c   1.000
_cell.angle_alpha   90.00
_cell.angle_beta   90.00
_cell.angle_gamma   90.00
#
_symmetry.space_group_name_H-M   'P 1'
#
loop_
_entity.id
_entity.type
_entity.pdbx_description
1 polymer ?
#
loop_
_entity_poly.entity_id
_entity_poly.type
_entity_poly.pdbx_seq_one_letter_code
_entity_poly.pdbx_strand_id
1 'polypeptide(L)'
;MILQIHIDKLNLSPEILQEVLALQNLPETEFHACIQKIFDDAQKYRSFQRRRHERANERALRWGMEYHIYLQKHLAAGLREKSAKSAARRDFIAAHPRPKNADDLIRTDEFPGLSTPSLRRYHNAYLHFLTEIIP
;
A
#
# COMPACT_ATOMS: atom_id res chain seq x y z
N MET A 1 3.68 1.09 -23.96
CA MET A 1 4.80 2.05 -24.05
C MET A 1 4.63 3.19 -23.06
N ILE A 2 3.55 3.98 -23.15
CA ILE A 2 3.25 5.04 -22.18
C ILE A 2 3.09 4.46 -20.77
N LEU A 3 2.36 3.37 -20.64
CA LEU A 3 2.15 2.67 -19.37
C LEU A 3 3.48 2.23 -18.76
N GLN A 4 4.41 1.73 -19.56
CA GLN A 4 5.71 1.28 -19.10
C GLN A 4 6.55 2.45 -18.54
N ILE A 5 6.50 3.62 -19.14
CA ILE A 5 7.19 4.82 -18.66
C ILE A 5 6.65 5.22 -17.28
N HIS A 6 5.34 5.18 -17.08
CA HIS A 6 4.73 5.50 -15.80
C HIS A 6 5.06 4.46 -14.74
N ILE A 7 5.10 3.19 -15.10
CA ILE A 7 5.45 2.09 -14.21
C ILE A 7 6.88 2.24 -13.68
N ASP A 8 7.83 2.64 -14.53
CA ASP A 8 9.21 2.86 -14.11
C ASP A 8 9.31 3.90 -12.98
N LYS A 9 8.40 4.87 -12.94
CA LYS A 9 8.35 5.88 -11.88
C LYS A 9 7.85 5.34 -10.55
N LEU A 10 7.22 4.17 -10.53
CA LEU A 10 6.69 3.55 -9.30
C LEU A 10 7.78 2.87 -8.47
N ASN A 11 8.96 2.67 -9.02
CA ASN A 11 10.10 2.04 -8.34
C ASN A 11 9.76 0.67 -7.73
N LEU A 12 9.04 -0.16 -8.49
CA LEU A 12 8.75 -1.52 -8.13
C LEU A 12 9.72 -2.49 -8.82
N SER A 13 9.92 -3.67 -8.23
CA SER A 13 10.74 -4.69 -8.87
C SER A 13 10.08 -5.16 -10.17
N PRO A 14 10.87 -5.58 -11.20
CA PRO A 14 10.30 -6.03 -12.48
C PRO A 14 9.32 -7.18 -12.35
N GLU A 15 9.55 -8.12 -11.45
CA GLU A 15 8.68 -9.27 -11.24
C GLU A 15 7.30 -8.82 -10.72
N ILE A 16 7.29 -7.90 -9.74
CA ILE A 16 6.05 -7.37 -9.19
C ILE A 16 5.31 -6.54 -10.22
N LEU A 17 6.03 -5.74 -11.01
CA LEU A 17 5.40 -4.96 -12.08
C LEU A 17 4.69 -5.84 -13.09
N GLN A 18 5.29 -6.96 -13.50
CA GLN A 18 4.66 -7.90 -14.42
C GLN A 18 3.40 -8.51 -13.85
N GLU A 19 3.44 -8.92 -12.58
CA GLU A 19 2.27 -9.49 -11.90
C GLU A 19 1.13 -8.47 -11.79
N VAL A 20 1.45 -7.22 -11.44
CA VAL A 20 0.47 -6.14 -11.32
C VAL A 20 -0.16 -5.83 -12.68
N LEU A 21 0.64 -5.76 -13.74
CA LEU A 21 0.14 -5.48 -15.09
C LEU A 21 -0.84 -6.54 -15.57
N ALA A 22 -0.66 -7.80 -15.18
CA ALA A 22 -1.58 -8.87 -15.55
C ALA A 22 -2.95 -8.70 -14.91
N LEU A 23 -3.09 -7.87 -13.88
CA LEU A 23 -4.33 -7.66 -13.14
C LEU A 23 -5.14 -6.44 -13.58
N GLN A 24 -4.62 -5.63 -14.52
CA GLN A 24 -5.21 -4.32 -14.82
C GLN A 24 -6.65 -4.34 -15.34
N ASN A 25 -7.13 -5.48 -15.84
CA ASN A 25 -8.49 -5.61 -16.38
C ASN A 25 -9.48 -6.22 -15.37
N LEU A 26 -9.07 -6.48 -14.15
CA LEU A 26 -9.95 -7.05 -13.13
C LEU A 26 -10.85 -5.98 -12.49
N PRO A 27 -12.04 -6.37 -12.00
CA PRO A 27 -12.85 -5.50 -11.16
C PRO A 27 -12.05 -5.02 -9.94
N GLU A 28 -12.36 -3.83 -9.43
CA GLU A 28 -11.59 -3.19 -8.36
C GLU A 28 -11.43 -4.07 -7.12
N THR A 29 -12.49 -4.76 -6.70
CA THR A 29 -12.44 -5.64 -5.52
C THR A 29 -11.49 -6.83 -5.72
N GLU A 30 -11.54 -7.45 -6.90
CA GLU A 30 -10.63 -8.56 -7.23
C GLU A 30 -9.21 -8.06 -7.41
N PHE A 31 -9.04 -6.89 -8.01
CA PHE A 31 -7.74 -6.24 -8.15
C PHE A 31 -7.10 -6.02 -6.77
N HIS A 32 -7.83 -5.45 -5.80
CA HIS A 32 -7.32 -5.23 -4.46
C HIS A 32 -6.89 -6.54 -3.78
N ALA A 33 -7.69 -7.59 -3.89
CA ALA A 33 -7.37 -8.88 -3.29
C ALA A 33 -6.11 -9.49 -3.89
N CYS A 34 -5.96 -9.42 -5.22
CA CYS A 34 -4.79 -9.93 -5.91
C CYS A 34 -3.53 -9.10 -5.60
N ILE A 35 -3.64 -7.78 -5.55
CA ILE A 35 -2.53 -6.90 -5.20
C ILE A 35 -2.07 -7.17 -3.76
N GLN A 36 -2.99 -7.34 -2.83
CA GLN A 36 -2.65 -7.68 -1.44
C GLN A 36 -1.81 -8.95 -1.39
N LYS A 37 -2.22 -9.98 -2.12
CA LYS A 37 -1.48 -11.24 -2.19
C LYS A 37 -0.07 -11.05 -2.77
N ILE A 38 0.04 -10.29 -3.86
CA ILE A 38 1.34 -10.04 -4.51
C ILE A 38 2.29 -9.34 -3.53
N PHE A 39 1.85 -8.30 -2.85
CA PHE A 39 2.68 -7.58 -1.90
C PHE A 39 3.03 -8.42 -0.66
N ASP A 40 2.11 -9.25 -0.18
CA ASP A 40 2.37 -10.15 0.94
C ASP A 40 3.39 -11.21 0.58
N ASP A 41 3.27 -11.82 -0.61
CA ASP A 41 4.23 -12.80 -1.11
C ASP A 41 5.60 -12.17 -1.32
N ALA A 42 5.66 -10.98 -1.89
CA ALA A 42 6.90 -10.25 -2.10
C ALA A 42 7.61 -9.92 -0.78
N GLN A 43 6.86 -9.61 0.27
CA GLN A 43 7.43 -9.36 1.59
C GLN A 43 7.96 -10.63 2.23
N LYS A 44 7.26 -11.76 2.04
CA LYS A 44 7.63 -13.06 2.58
C LYS A 44 8.89 -13.63 1.94
N TYR A 45 9.02 -13.47 0.62
CA TYR A 45 10.13 -14.01 -0.18
C TYR A 45 11.09 -12.91 -0.59
N ARG A 46 11.64 -12.19 0.38
CA ARG A 46 12.56 -11.09 0.11
C ARG A 46 13.74 -11.54 -0.75
N SER A 47 13.91 -10.89 -1.89
CA SER A 47 15.11 -11.04 -2.70
C SER A 47 16.20 -10.11 -2.18
N PHE A 48 17.39 -10.62 -1.95
CA PHE A 48 18.55 -9.82 -1.54
C PHE A 48 18.95 -8.82 -2.63
N GLN A 49 18.55 -9.04 -3.87
CA GLN A 49 18.89 -8.20 -5.01
C GLN A 49 17.97 -6.98 -5.16
N ARG A 50 16.90 -6.89 -4.36
CA ARG A 50 15.98 -5.77 -4.45
C ARG A 50 16.62 -4.49 -3.93
N ARG A 51 16.42 -3.41 -4.68
CA ARG A 51 16.87 -2.09 -4.25
C ARG A 51 16.08 -1.62 -3.03
N ARG A 52 16.77 -0.91 -2.13
CA ARG A 52 16.15 -0.44 -0.88
C ARG A 52 14.92 0.45 -1.14
N HIS A 53 15.01 1.35 -2.14
CA HIS A 53 13.90 2.25 -2.45
C HIS A 53 12.69 1.51 -3.05
N GLU A 54 12.90 0.42 -3.80
CA GLU A 54 11.82 -0.43 -4.30
C GLU A 54 11.05 -1.06 -3.16
N ARG A 55 11.75 -1.60 -2.16
CA ARG A 55 11.13 -2.20 -0.97
C ARG A 55 10.35 -1.17 -0.15
N ALA A 56 10.94 0.01 0.05
CA ALA A 56 10.28 1.10 0.78
C ALA A 56 9.01 1.55 0.06
N ASN A 57 9.06 1.66 -1.28
CA ASN A 57 7.92 2.05 -2.08
C ASN A 57 6.81 0.99 -2.06
N GLU A 58 7.17 -0.28 -2.16
CA GLU A 58 6.21 -1.39 -2.07
C GLU A 58 5.49 -1.40 -0.73
N ARG A 59 6.22 -1.17 0.38
CA ARG A 59 5.61 -1.06 1.71
C ARG A 59 4.65 0.12 1.79
N ALA A 60 5.06 1.28 1.30
CA ALA A 60 4.21 2.48 1.30
C ALA A 60 2.94 2.25 0.49
N LEU A 61 3.04 1.59 -0.66
CA LEU A 61 1.87 1.25 -1.49
C LEU A 61 0.96 0.26 -0.79
N ARG A 62 1.51 -0.75 -0.14
CA ARG A 62 0.71 -1.73 0.60
C ARG A 62 -0.04 -1.07 1.76
N TRP A 63 0.61 -0.22 2.53
CA TRP A 63 -0.04 0.51 3.61
C TRP A 63 -1.07 1.51 3.08
N GLY A 64 -0.79 2.17 1.97
CA GLY A 64 -1.73 3.06 1.32
C GLY A 64 -2.98 2.34 0.84
N MET A 65 -2.83 1.15 0.27
CA MET A 65 -3.95 0.30 -0.12
C MET A 65 -4.78 -0.12 1.08
N GLU A 66 -4.14 -0.56 2.17
CA GLU A 66 -4.84 -0.93 3.39
C GLU A 66 -5.67 0.23 3.94
N TYR A 67 -5.07 1.41 4.06
CA TYR A 67 -5.77 2.61 4.49
C TYR A 67 -6.94 2.95 3.56
N HIS A 68 -6.72 2.85 2.26
CA HIS A 68 -7.75 3.10 1.26
C HIS A 68 -8.96 2.17 1.42
N ILE A 69 -8.72 0.89 1.67
CA ILE A 69 -9.79 -0.09 1.90
C ILE A 69 -10.61 0.29 3.14
N TYR A 70 -9.95 0.66 4.24
CA TYR A 70 -10.64 1.11 5.45
C TYR A 70 -11.45 2.39 5.18
N LEU A 71 -10.87 3.34 4.45
CA LEU A 71 -11.56 4.59 4.10
C LEU A 71 -12.80 4.33 3.27
N GLN A 72 -12.70 3.51 2.23
CA GLN A 72 -13.84 3.17 1.36
C GLN A 72 -14.95 2.46 2.12
N LYS A 73 -14.60 1.58 3.05
CA LYS A 73 -15.55 0.91 3.92
C LYS A 73 -16.39 1.91 4.73
N HIS A 74 -15.75 2.90 5.33
CA HIS A 74 -16.45 3.91 6.13
C HIS A 74 -17.24 4.88 5.28
N LEU A 75 -16.74 5.26 4.10
CA LEU A 75 -17.50 6.08 3.15
C LEU A 75 -18.74 5.35 2.67
N ALA A 76 -18.64 4.06 2.36
CA ALA A 76 -19.78 3.23 1.95
C ALA A 76 -20.82 3.07 3.07
N ALA A 77 -20.39 3.14 4.33
CA ALA A 77 -21.27 3.12 5.48
C ALA A 77 -21.99 4.46 5.73
N GLY A 78 -21.73 5.49 4.90
CA GLY A 78 -22.42 6.77 4.96
C GLY A 78 -21.71 7.85 5.78
N LEU A 79 -20.49 7.61 6.27
CA LEU A 79 -19.75 8.62 7.00
C LEU A 79 -19.26 9.73 6.06
N ARG A 80 -19.20 10.95 6.60
CA ARG A 80 -18.59 12.09 5.89
C ARG A 80 -17.09 11.84 5.74
N GLU A 81 -16.49 12.46 4.72
CA GLU A 81 -15.07 12.27 4.39
C GLU A 81 -14.15 12.45 5.61
N LYS A 82 -14.32 13.52 6.38
CA LYS A 82 -13.50 13.77 7.56
C LYS A 82 -13.65 12.69 8.63
N SER A 83 -14.88 12.27 8.90
CA SER A 83 -15.17 11.22 9.88
C SER A 83 -14.68 9.86 9.39
N ALA A 84 -14.84 9.59 8.10
CA ALA A 84 -14.34 8.36 7.48
C ALA A 84 -12.81 8.27 7.57
N LYS A 85 -12.10 9.36 7.33
CA LYS A 85 -10.64 9.41 7.47
C LYS A 85 -10.19 9.15 8.90
N SER A 86 -10.87 9.72 9.88
CA SER A 86 -10.58 9.47 11.31
C SER A 86 -10.82 8.03 11.68
N ALA A 87 -11.93 7.43 11.22
CA ALA A 87 -12.25 6.04 11.46
C ALA A 87 -11.26 5.09 10.78
N ALA A 88 -10.88 5.37 9.54
CA ALA A 88 -9.87 4.61 8.82
C ALA A 88 -8.53 4.63 9.52
N ARG A 89 -8.12 5.78 10.05
CA ARG A 89 -6.89 5.89 10.83
C ARG A 89 -6.94 5.04 12.10
N ARG A 90 -8.07 5.03 12.80
CA ARG A 90 -8.26 4.17 13.99
C ARG A 90 -8.14 2.70 13.63
N ASP A 91 -8.75 2.27 12.53
CA ASP A 91 -8.64 0.90 12.04
C ASP A 91 -7.19 0.54 11.70
N PHE A 92 -6.49 1.45 11.05
CA PHE A 92 -5.10 1.26 10.67
C PHE A 92 -4.20 1.12 11.90
N ILE A 93 -4.39 1.98 12.91
CA ILE A 93 -3.63 1.93 14.16
C ILE A 93 -3.90 0.60 14.88
N ALA A 94 -5.15 0.14 14.91
CA ALA A 94 -5.50 -1.13 15.54
C ALA A 94 -4.87 -2.33 14.83
N ALA A 95 -4.71 -2.25 13.51
CA ALA A 95 -4.08 -3.31 12.71
C ALA A 95 -2.55 -3.34 12.83
N HIS A 96 -1.93 -2.25 13.31
CA HIS A 96 -0.48 -2.13 13.41
C HIS A 96 -0.04 -1.72 14.83
N PRO A 97 -0.22 -2.63 15.82
CA PRO A 97 0.20 -2.33 17.19
C PRO A 97 1.71 -2.18 17.26
N ARG A 98 2.16 -1.13 17.98
CA ARG A 98 3.59 -0.90 18.13
C ARG A 98 4.21 -1.92 19.09
N PRO A 99 5.42 -2.42 18.79
CA PRO A 99 6.14 -3.31 19.71
C PRO A 99 6.44 -2.60 21.03
N LYS A 100 6.32 -3.35 22.13
CA LYS A 100 6.60 -2.81 23.47
C LYS A 100 8.06 -2.94 23.87
N ASN A 101 8.83 -3.82 23.19
CA ASN A 101 10.22 -4.12 23.52
C ASN A 101 11.17 -3.36 22.61
N ALA A 102 12.29 -2.88 23.18
CA ALA A 102 13.31 -2.15 22.43
C ALA A 102 13.92 -2.98 21.29
N ASP A 103 14.04 -4.29 21.47
CA ASP A 103 14.59 -5.18 20.45
C ASP A 103 13.69 -5.26 19.20
N ASP A 104 12.39 -5.12 19.39
CA ASP A 104 11.43 -5.09 18.30
C ASP A 104 11.47 -3.77 17.54
N LEU A 105 12.01 -2.70 18.14
CA LEU A 105 12.16 -1.40 17.51
C LEU A 105 13.30 -1.35 16.48
N ILE A 106 14.18 -2.34 16.45
CA ILE A 106 15.25 -2.45 15.45
C ILE A 106 14.66 -2.62 14.05
N ARG A 107 13.42 -3.11 13.94
CA ARG A 107 12.71 -3.29 12.67
C ARG A 107 11.71 -2.16 12.39
N THR A 108 12.04 -0.93 12.83
CA THR A 108 11.14 0.23 12.67
C THR A 108 10.78 0.52 11.22
N ASP A 109 11.62 0.14 10.27
CA ASP A 109 11.34 0.29 8.84
C ASP A 109 10.22 -0.64 8.34
N GLU A 110 9.85 -1.66 9.12
CA GLU A 110 8.75 -2.58 8.80
C GLU A 110 7.42 -2.12 9.39
N PHE A 111 7.43 -1.07 10.21
CA PHE A 111 6.23 -0.52 10.82
C PHE A 111 5.84 0.80 10.15
N PRO A 112 4.55 0.98 9.82
CA PRO A 112 4.11 2.23 9.22
C PRO A 112 4.14 3.37 10.22
N GLY A 113 4.34 4.59 9.72
CA GLY A 113 4.04 5.78 10.50
C GLY A 113 2.53 5.88 10.71
N LEU A 114 2.10 6.21 11.93
CA LEU A 114 0.69 6.24 12.30
C LEU A 114 0.13 7.66 12.36
N SER A 115 0.94 8.69 12.08
CA SER A 115 0.50 10.07 12.05
C SER A 115 -0.39 10.34 10.83
N THR A 116 -1.24 11.34 10.94
CA THR A 116 -2.08 11.78 9.80
C THR A 116 -1.26 12.12 8.56
N PRO A 117 -0.13 12.86 8.65
CA PRO A 117 0.73 13.09 7.47
C PRO A 117 1.30 11.82 6.86
N SER A 118 1.71 10.84 7.68
CA SER A 118 2.24 9.57 7.19
C SER A 118 1.18 8.79 6.40
N LEU A 119 -0.02 8.66 6.96
CA LEU A 119 -1.12 7.95 6.29
C LEU A 119 -1.54 8.66 5.01
N ARG A 120 -1.56 9.98 5.00
CA ARG A 120 -1.84 10.77 3.79
C ARG A 120 -0.80 10.47 2.71
N ARG A 121 0.48 10.41 3.08
CA ARG A 121 1.56 10.10 2.13
C ARG A 121 1.39 8.71 1.52
N TYR A 122 1.10 7.71 2.34
CA TYR A 122 0.85 6.34 1.85
C TYR A 122 -0.36 6.30 0.94
N HIS A 123 -1.45 6.94 1.35
CA HIS A 123 -2.68 6.96 0.56
C HIS A 123 -2.47 7.66 -0.78
N ASN A 124 -1.79 8.81 -0.79
CA ASN A 124 -1.49 9.52 -2.02
C ASN A 124 -0.61 8.69 -2.96
N ALA A 125 0.37 7.97 -2.42
CA ALA A 125 1.20 7.07 -3.21
C ALA A 125 0.36 5.96 -3.85
N TYR A 126 -0.58 5.39 -3.11
CA TYR A 126 -1.47 4.36 -3.63
C TYR A 126 -2.44 4.91 -4.69
N LEU A 127 -3.02 6.08 -4.45
CA LEU A 127 -3.90 6.73 -5.43
C LEU A 127 -3.16 7.04 -6.72
N HIS A 128 -1.92 7.52 -6.62
CA HIS A 128 -1.07 7.75 -7.78
C HIS A 128 -0.79 6.44 -8.53
N PHE A 129 -0.46 5.38 -7.80
CA PHE A 129 -0.28 4.04 -8.36
C PHE A 129 -1.51 3.59 -9.16
N LEU A 130 -2.71 3.76 -8.61
CA LEU A 130 -3.95 3.39 -9.29
C LEU A 130 -4.14 4.19 -10.59
N THR A 131 -3.85 5.49 -10.60
CA THR A 131 -3.99 6.31 -11.81
C THR A 131 -3.01 5.92 -12.91
N GLU A 132 -1.84 5.38 -12.55
CA GLU A 132 -0.82 4.98 -13.52
C GLU A 132 -1.08 3.57 -14.08
N ILE A 133 -1.73 2.69 -13.33
CA ILE A 133 -1.93 1.28 -13.69
C ILE A 133 -3.33 1.05 -14.28
N ILE A 134 -4.35 1.69 -13.73
CA ILE A 134 -5.75 1.55 -14.15
C ILE A 134 -6.11 2.78 -14.98
N PRO A 135 -6.21 2.64 -16.31
CA PRO A 135 -6.57 3.77 -17.18
C PRO A 135 -7.99 4.28 -16.95
#